data_26758a9effe5919ed798cff11368cf0a
#
_entry.id   26758a9effe5919ed798cff11368cf0a
#
_cell.length_a   1.000
_cell.length_b   1.000
_cell.length_c   1.000
_cell.angle_alpha   90.00
_cell.angle_beta   90.00
_cell.angle_gamma   90.00
#
_symmetry.space_group_name_H-M   'P 1'
#
loop_
_entity.id
_entity.type
_entity.pdbx_description
1 polymer ?
#
loop_
_entity_poly.entity_id
_entity_poly.type
_entity_poly.pdbx_seq_one_letter_code
_entity_poly.pdbx_strand_id
1 'polypeptide(L)'
;GSRTLVQRFGIPASSATVRSAMGALEKRGLLTQPHTSAGRIPSALGYRRYVDDLLPEPGVAVQHLERELTGLSLRWAALDDLLQQLARRLTDFTGLMSLITRPQQPRAQLEAIRLVQSGDRLLVMLVEDSGRASHLNLRLPPGASDELTAMERWTDQQLEDGSLNWRSLPPQLQRSGDVLRSALDHPSMSPETPLVVHGLSRLVAEPEFHSTAELRPLLELIDDQPCAVVSATDQPGVWIGEEHPQKALQACSVVQAPYRCGQEGVGQVALVGPMRMAYATAHAAVQRVARHLDLLLN
;
A
#
# COMPACT_ATOMS: atom_id res chain seq x y z
N GLY A 1 17.49 -1.49 30.14
CA GLY A 1 17.04 -0.72 31.31
C GLY A 1 17.70 0.65 31.42
N SER A 2 17.26 1.51 32.37
CA SER A 2 17.77 2.90 32.50
C SER A 2 19.29 3.00 32.64
N ARG A 3 19.93 2.07 33.36
CA ARG A 3 21.39 2.02 33.49
C ARG A 3 22.09 1.79 32.15
N THR A 4 21.56 0.86 31.34
CA THR A 4 22.08 0.55 30.02
C THR A 4 21.93 1.74 29.06
N LEU A 5 20.81 2.48 29.12
CA LEU A 5 20.60 3.68 28.33
C LEU A 5 21.65 4.77 28.65
N VAL A 6 21.83 5.06 29.94
CA VAL A 6 22.83 6.05 30.39
C VAL A 6 24.22 5.69 29.89
N GLN A 7 24.62 4.42 30.05
CA GLN A 7 25.97 3.97 29.66
C GLN A 7 26.17 3.93 28.13
N ARG A 8 25.17 3.41 27.41
CA ARG A 8 25.29 3.19 25.97
C ARG A 8 25.22 4.50 25.16
N PHE A 9 24.41 5.44 25.61
CA PHE A 9 24.15 6.68 24.88
C PHE A 9 24.76 7.93 25.54
N GLY A 10 25.52 7.74 26.61
CA GLY A 10 26.21 8.87 27.28
C GLY A 10 25.23 9.92 27.80
N ILE A 11 24.03 9.51 28.27
CA ILE A 11 23.02 10.46 28.70
C ILE A 11 23.52 11.20 29.94
N PRO A 12 23.56 12.55 29.95
CA PRO A 12 24.10 13.35 31.08
C PRO A 12 23.09 13.43 32.24
N ALA A 13 22.62 12.25 32.71
CA ALA A 13 21.65 12.13 33.80
C ALA A 13 21.90 10.84 34.59
N SER A 14 21.46 10.81 35.85
CA SER A 14 21.52 9.59 36.65
C SER A 14 20.57 8.51 36.13
N SER A 15 20.92 7.23 36.37
CA SER A 15 20.01 6.12 36.02
C SER A 15 18.65 6.19 36.75
N ALA A 16 18.61 6.85 37.92
CA ALA A 16 17.39 7.11 38.68
C ALA A 16 16.52 8.15 37.96
N THR A 17 17.12 9.24 37.48
CA THR A 17 16.44 10.28 36.70
C THR A 17 15.85 9.71 35.42
N VAL A 18 16.65 8.91 34.67
CA VAL A 18 16.18 8.24 33.45
C VAL A 18 15.03 7.27 33.75
N ARG A 19 15.09 6.53 34.87
CA ARG A 19 14.01 5.63 35.28
C ARG A 19 12.72 6.40 35.58
N SER A 20 12.83 7.55 36.29
CA SER A 20 11.69 8.42 36.59
C SER A 20 11.06 8.97 35.31
N ALA A 21 11.86 9.43 34.36
CA ALA A 21 11.41 9.90 33.06
C ALA A 21 10.71 8.79 32.25
N MET A 22 11.25 7.56 32.22
CA MET A 22 10.62 6.41 31.60
C MET A 22 9.26 6.09 32.25
N GLY A 23 9.12 6.22 33.58
CA GLY A 23 7.85 6.05 34.29
C GLY A 23 6.84 7.14 33.95
N ALA A 24 7.28 8.37 33.76
CA ALA A 24 6.42 9.46 33.31
C ALA A 24 5.93 9.24 31.86
N LEU A 25 6.79 8.78 30.97
CA LEU A 25 6.42 8.44 29.60
C LEU A 25 5.44 7.25 29.54
N GLU A 26 5.63 6.25 30.40
CA GLU A 26 4.71 5.11 30.53
C GLU A 26 3.32 5.56 31.00
N LYS A 27 3.23 6.43 32.01
CA LYS A 27 1.96 7.02 32.48
C LYS A 27 1.23 7.80 31.35
N ARG A 28 1.96 8.36 30.42
CA ARG A 28 1.42 9.05 29.24
C ARG A 28 1.09 8.11 28.08
N GLY A 29 1.27 6.79 28.24
CA GLY A 29 1.03 5.79 27.21
C GLY A 29 2.08 5.75 26.09
N LEU A 30 3.19 6.48 26.21
CA LEU A 30 4.26 6.52 25.20
C LEU A 30 5.22 5.34 25.29
N LEU A 31 5.29 4.72 26.46
CA LEU A 31 6.04 3.48 26.69
C LEU A 31 5.10 2.43 27.28
N THR A 32 5.41 1.17 27.02
CA THR A 32 4.73 0.02 27.61
C THR A 32 5.75 -0.96 28.17
N GLN A 33 5.32 -1.78 29.12
CA GLN A 33 6.12 -2.87 29.68
C GLN A 33 5.45 -4.19 29.31
N PRO A 34 5.99 -4.96 28.37
CA PRO A 34 5.37 -6.20 27.91
C PRO A 34 5.17 -7.25 29.03
N HIS A 35 6.12 -7.31 29.98
CA HIS A 35 6.08 -8.20 31.13
C HIS A 35 6.68 -7.49 32.35
N THR A 36 6.30 -7.88 33.55
CA THR A 36 6.75 -7.29 34.82
C THR A 36 8.28 -7.27 34.99
N SER A 37 8.97 -8.25 34.43
CA SER A 37 10.44 -8.35 34.40
C SER A 37 11.10 -7.72 33.17
N ALA A 38 10.32 -7.32 32.16
CA ALA A 38 10.84 -6.72 30.95
C ALA A 38 11.23 -5.26 31.15
N GLY A 39 12.09 -4.75 30.27
CA GLY A 39 12.29 -3.33 30.12
C GLY A 39 11.06 -2.62 29.53
N ARG A 40 11.12 -1.32 29.42
CA ARG A 40 10.10 -0.53 28.73
C ARG A 40 10.44 -0.41 27.25
N ILE A 41 9.44 -0.53 26.40
CA ILE A 41 9.51 -0.34 24.96
C ILE A 41 8.53 0.76 24.52
N PRO A 42 8.77 1.47 23.41
CA PRO A 42 7.80 2.41 22.88
C PRO A 42 6.49 1.70 22.51
N SER A 43 5.36 2.33 22.81
CA SER A 43 4.04 1.94 22.28
C SER A 43 3.86 2.46 20.85
N ALA A 44 2.77 2.09 20.18
CA ALA A 44 2.41 2.69 18.89
C ALA A 44 2.32 4.23 18.99
N LEU A 45 1.68 4.74 20.03
CA LEU A 45 1.62 6.18 20.33
C LEU A 45 3.02 6.79 20.55
N GLY A 46 3.91 6.05 21.21
CA GLY A 46 5.32 6.47 21.39
C GLY A 46 6.07 6.59 20.08
N TYR A 47 5.92 5.63 19.19
CA TYR A 47 6.49 5.67 17.84
C TYR A 47 5.86 6.78 16.99
N ARG A 48 4.54 7.00 17.08
CA ARG A 48 3.87 8.11 16.39
C ARG A 48 4.46 9.45 16.83
N ARG A 49 4.58 9.67 18.13
CA ARG A 49 5.19 10.90 18.66
C ARG A 49 6.64 11.09 18.22
N TYR A 50 7.40 10.00 18.13
CA TYR A 50 8.76 10.03 17.63
C TYR A 50 8.83 10.43 16.15
N VAL A 51 7.95 9.87 15.32
CA VAL A 51 7.90 10.18 13.88
C VAL A 51 7.48 11.63 13.64
N ASP A 52 6.50 12.14 14.39
CA ASP A 52 5.95 13.47 14.17
C ASP A 52 6.87 14.59 14.64
N ASP A 53 7.56 14.40 15.79
CA ASP A 53 8.23 15.53 16.47
C ASP A 53 9.76 15.33 16.61
N LEU A 54 10.24 14.09 16.56
CA LEU A 54 11.61 13.77 16.98
C LEU A 54 12.42 13.06 15.90
N LEU A 55 11.89 12.94 14.67
CA LEU A 55 12.58 12.23 13.61
C LEU A 55 13.89 12.94 13.27
N PRO A 56 15.05 12.29 13.44
CA PRO A 56 16.33 12.91 13.13
C PRO A 56 16.50 13.08 11.61
N GLU A 57 17.38 13.99 11.23
CA GLU A 57 17.84 14.11 9.85
C GLU A 57 18.38 12.75 9.35
N PRO A 58 18.09 12.38 8.10
CA PRO A 58 18.56 11.14 7.53
C PRO A 58 20.09 11.12 7.47
N GLY A 59 20.67 10.03 7.97
CA GLY A 59 22.13 9.88 8.03
C GLY A 59 22.80 9.77 6.65
N VAL A 60 24.13 9.78 6.65
CA VAL A 60 24.99 9.69 5.44
C VAL A 60 24.68 8.45 4.58
N ALA A 61 24.14 7.38 5.17
CA ALA A 61 23.74 6.18 4.46
C ALA A 61 22.73 6.45 3.33
N VAL A 62 21.79 7.38 3.54
CA VAL A 62 20.79 7.74 2.52
C VAL A 62 21.43 8.43 1.30
N GLN A 63 22.53 9.15 1.50
CA GLN A 63 23.30 9.73 0.38
C GLN A 63 23.98 8.65 -0.48
N HIS A 64 24.34 7.53 0.12
CA HIS A 64 24.88 6.38 -0.62
C HIS A 64 23.80 5.75 -1.52
N LEU A 65 22.59 5.54 -1.01
CA LEU A 65 21.46 5.08 -1.81
C LEU A 65 21.22 5.99 -3.03
N GLU A 66 21.29 7.31 -2.85
CA GLU A 66 21.09 8.26 -3.95
C GLU A 66 22.13 8.08 -5.08
N ARG A 67 23.39 7.85 -4.74
CA ARG A 67 24.43 7.56 -5.74
C ARG A 67 24.18 6.24 -6.49
N GLU A 68 23.71 5.22 -5.80
CA GLU A 68 23.36 3.96 -6.43
C GLU A 68 22.14 4.09 -7.37
N LEU A 69 21.17 4.95 -7.04
CA LEU A 69 20.01 5.21 -7.88
C LEU A 69 20.40 5.95 -9.17
N THR A 70 21.33 6.91 -9.12
CA THR A 70 21.76 7.68 -10.30
C THR A 70 22.36 6.82 -11.43
N GLY A 71 22.79 5.60 -11.15
CA GLY A 71 23.26 4.63 -12.17
C GLY A 71 22.15 3.90 -12.92
N LEU A 72 20.88 4.05 -12.49
CA LEU A 72 19.74 3.43 -13.16
C LEU A 72 19.17 4.37 -14.23
N SER A 73 19.00 3.88 -15.43
CA SER A 73 18.37 4.63 -16.52
C SER A 73 17.37 3.77 -17.28
N LEU A 74 16.28 4.38 -17.70
CA LEU A 74 15.24 3.77 -18.54
C LEU A 74 15.70 3.39 -19.95
N ARG A 75 16.94 3.68 -20.32
CA ARG A 75 17.38 3.58 -21.74
C ARG A 75 17.23 2.21 -22.35
N TRP A 76 17.13 1.12 -21.57
CA TRP A 76 17.14 -0.25 -22.05
C TRP A 76 16.30 -1.26 -21.26
N ALA A 77 15.62 -0.86 -20.20
CA ALA A 77 14.82 -1.76 -19.38
C ALA A 77 13.33 -1.42 -19.49
N ALA A 78 12.48 -2.44 -19.52
CA ALA A 78 11.05 -2.26 -19.32
C ALA A 78 10.79 -1.67 -17.93
N LEU A 79 9.71 -0.92 -17.76
CA LEU A 79 9.33 -0.32 -16.47
C LEU A 79 9.36 -1.35 -15.34
N ASP A 80 8.93 -2.58 -15.59
CA ASP A 80 8.92 -3.66 -14.61
C ASP A 80 10.31 -4.01 -14.09
N ASP A 81 11.29 -4.10 -14.98
CA ASP A 81 12.67 -4.38 -14.58
C ASP A 81 13.24 -3.27 -13.71
N LEU A 82 12.91 -2.02 -14.03
CA LEU A 82 13.30 -0.86 -13.22
C LEU A 82 12.67 -0.94 -11.83
N LEU A 83 11.36 -1.17 -11.74
CA LEU A 83 10.66 -1.28 -10.45
C LEU A 83 11.19 -2.43 -9.61
N GLN A 84 11.49 -3.59 -10.22
CA GLN A 84 12.11 -4.72 -9.54
C GLN A 84 13.51 -4.40 -8.99
N GLN A 85 14.35 -3.73 -9.79
CA GLN A 85 15.68 -3.32 -9.34
C GLN A 85 15.61 -2.32 -8.19
N LEU A 86 14.71 -1.34 -8.27
CA LEU A 86 14.49 -0.35 -7.21
C LEU A 86 13.98 -1.00 -5.92
N ALA A 87 13.00 -1.91 -6.01
CA ALA A 87 12.49 -2.64 -4.87
C ALA A 87 13.59 -3.47 -4.18
N ARG A 88 14.41 -4.18 -4.97
CA ARG A 88 15.55 -4.94 -4.44
C ARG A 88 16.54 -4.04 -3.70
N ARG A 89 16.98 -2.94 -4.34
CA ARG A 89 17.92 -2.00 -3.72
C ARG A 89 17.36 -1.38 -2.44
N LEU A 90 16.08 -1.03 -2.45
CA LEU A 90 15.39 -0.47 -1.29
C LEU A 90 15.38 -1.47 -0.11
N THR A 91 15.08 -2.74 -0.39
CA THR A 91 15.15 -3.83 0.59
C THR A 91 16.58 -4.06 1.08
N ASP A 92 17.56 -4.11 0.19
CA ASP A 92 18.97 -4.37 0.58
C ASP A 92 19.52 -3.24 1.44
N PHE A 93 19.14 -2.01 1.14
CA PHE A 93 19.55 -0.84 1.91
C PHE A 93 18.89 -0.75 3.29
N THR A 94 17.58 -1.01 3.38
CA THR A 94 16.80 -0.81 4.61
C THR A 94 16.69 -2.05 5.48
N GLY A 95 16.87 -3.24 4.90
CA GLY A 95 16.57 -4.51 5.55
C GLY A 95 15.07 -4.82 5.65
N LEU A 96 14.19 -3.97 5.13
CA LEU A 96 12.74 -4.07 5.22
C LEU A 96 12.13 -4.67 3.94
N MET A 97 10.89 -5.14 4.03
CA MET A 97 10.11 -5.51 2.85
C MET A 97 9.73 -4.25 2.07
N SER A 98 9.94 -4.25 0.76
CA SER A 98 9.57 -3.16 -0.13
C SER A 98 8.45 -3.55 -1.08
N LEU A 99 7.59 -2.57 -1.36
CA LEU A 99 6.54 -2.65 -2.38
C LEU A 99 6.64 -1.43 -3.30
N ILE A 100 6.52 -1.67 -4.60
CA ILE A 100 6.40 -0.58 -5.58
C ILE A 100 5.24 -0.93 -6.50
N THR A 101 4.19 -0.10 -6.52
CA THR A 101 3.07 -0.26 -7.46
C THR A 101 3.38 0.44 -8.77
N ARG A 102 2.87 -0.06 -9.88
CA ARG A 102 2.84 0.72 -11.11
C ARG A 102 1.97 1.97 -10.94
N PRO A 103 2.27 3.05 -11.70
CA PRO A 103 1.40 4.22 -11.73
C PRO A 103 -0.01 3.79 -12.14
N GLN A 104 -0.99 4.20 -11.36
CA GLN A 104 -2.40 4.08 -11.73
C GLN A 104 -2.93 5.46 -12.03
N GLN A 105 -3.61 5.60 -13.14
CA GLN A 105 -4.37 6.81 -13.39
C GLN A 105 -5.38 7.00 -12.25
N PRO A 106 -5.59 8.24 -11.77
CA PRO A 106 -6.74 8.55 -10.95
C PRO A 106 -7.95 8.02 -11.71
N ARG A 107 -8.78 7.22 -11.02
CA ARG A 107 -9.89 6.44 -11.58
C ARG A 107 -10.44 7.11 -12.83
N ALA A 108 -10.02 6.60 -14.00
CA ALA A 108 -10.60 7.01 -15.26
C ALA A 108 -12.11 6.76 -15.13
N GLN A 109 -12.91 7.75 -15.48
CA GLN A 109 -14.35 7.59 -15.40
C GLN A 109 -14.76 6.62 -16.51
N LEU A 110 -15.63 5.67 -16.17
CA LEU A 110 -16.22 4.81 -17.18
C LEU A 110 -17.03 5.69 -18.14
N GLU A 111 -16.66 5.67 -19.39
CA GLU A 111 -17.37 6.39 -20.46
C GLU A 111 -18.45 5.52 -21.10
N ALA A 112 -18.17 4.22 -21.22
CA ALA A 112 -19.14 3.28 -21.80
C ALA A 112 -18.94 1.85 -21.26
N ILE A 113 -20.06 1.10 -21.22
CA ILE A 113 -20.09 -0.33 -20.97
C ILE A 113 -20.74 -1.00 -22.18
N ARG A 114 -20.06 -2.01 -22.74
CA ARG A 114 -20.63 -2.82 -23.85
C ARG A 114 -20.73 -4.27 -23.45
N LEU A 115 -21.88 -4.87 -23.76
CA LEU A 115 -22.24 -6.22 -23.35
C LEU A 115 -22.36 -7.11 -24.56
N VAL A 116 -21.45 -8.06 -24.73
CA VAL A 116 -21.46 -8.99 -25.88
C VAL A 116 -21.71 -10.40 -25.37
N GLN A 117 -22.83 -10.99 -25.79
CA GLN A 117 -23.15 -12.37 -25.44
C GLN A 117 -22.46 -13.36 -26.39
N SER A 118 -21.89 -14.42 -25.82
CA SER A 118 -21.35 -15.58 -26.55
C SER A 118 -21.76 -16.87 -25.82
N GLY A 119 -22.83 -17.49 -26.26
CA GLY A 119 -23.42 -18.68 -25.62
C GLY A 119 -23.91 -18.36 -24.19
N ASP A 120 -23.37 -19.08 -23.20
CA ASP A 120 -23.65 -18.84 -21.75
C ASP A 120 -22.68 -17.83 -21.11
N ARG A 121 -21.84 -17.17 -21.90
CA ARG A 121 -20.89 -16.17 -21.45
C ARG A 121 -21.27 -14.77 -21.90
N LEU A 122 -20.97 -13.82 -21.02
CA LEU A 122 -21.12 -12.40 -21.24
C LEU A 122 -19.72 -11.76 -21.22
N LEU A 123 -19.30 -11.21 -22.36
CA LEU A 123 -18.15 -10.35 -22.44
C LEU A 123 -18.60 -8.92 -22.13
N VAL A 124 -18.10 -8.36 -21.05
CA VAL A 124 -18.33 -6.96 -20.66
C VAL A 124 -17.10 -6.18 -21.08
N MET A 125 -17.25 -5.23 -21.98
CA MET A 125 -16.18 -4.29 -22.34
C MET A 125 -16.42 -2.97 -21.62
N LEU A 126 -15.40 -2.50 -20.91
CA LEU A 126 -15.40 -1.25 -20.18
C LEU A 126 -14.51 -0.27 -20.93
N VAL A 127 -15.05 0.87 -21.30
CA VAL A 127 -14.31 1.95 -21.95
C VAL A 127 -14.21 3.11 -20.98
N GLU A 128 -13.00 3.60 -20.78
CA GLU A 128 -12.68 4.72 -19.91
C GLU A 128 -12.47 6.01 -20.73
N ASP A 129 -12.65 7.16 -20.11
CA ASP A 129 -12.40 8.48 -20.68
C ASP A 129 -10.94 8.70 -21.13
N SER A 130 -10.03 7.89 -20.58
CA SER A 130 -8.63 7.79 -21.01
C SER A 130 -8.43 7.13 -22.39
N GLY A 131 -9.52 6.59 -23.00
CA GLY A 131 -9.45 5.75 -24.19
C GLY A 131 -8.99 4.32 -23.93
N ARG A 132 -8.77 3.93 -22.67
CA ARG A 132 -8.45 2.56 -22.28
C ARG A 132 -9.68 1.69 -22.36
N ALA A 133 -9.55 0.49 -22.92
CA ALA A 133 -10.59 -0.52 -22.90
C ALA A 133 -10.12 -1.75 -22.13
N SER A 134 -10.93 -2.21 -21.21
CA SER A 134 -10.74 -3.48 -20.48
C SER A 134 -11.93 -4.38 -20.70
N HIS A 135 -11.79 -5.67 -20.42
CA HIS A 135 -12.88 -6.63 -20.62
C HIS A 135 -12.96 -7.65 -19.49
N LEU A 136 -14.19 -8.11 -19.26
CA LEU A 136 -14.52 -9.15 -18.31
C LEU A 136 -15.26 -10.27 -18.98
N ASN A 137 -14.98 -11.49 -18.57
CA ASN A 137 -15.72 -12.69 -18.95
C ASN A 137 -16.56 -13.16 -17.76
N LEU A 138 -17.88 -12.97 -17.88
CA LEU A 138 -18.84 -13.37 -16.86
C LEU A 138 -19.69 -14.53 -17.35
N ARG A 139 -20.33 -15.24 -16.44
CA ARG A 139 -21.34 -16.22 -16.79
C ARG A 139 -22.70 -15.53 -16.81
N LEU A 140 -23.40 -15.65 -17.95
CA LEU A 140 -24.74 -15.08 -18.10
C LEU A 140 -25.77 -15.96 -17.40
N PRO A 141 -26.62 -15.43 -16.49
CA PRO A 141 -27.69 -16.20 -15.89
C PRO A 141 -28.75 -16.58 -16.94
N PRO A 142 -29.41 -17.73 -16.78
CA PRO A 142 -30.49 -18.10 -17.65
C PRO A 142 -31.61 -17.03 -17.70
N GLY A 143 -32.01 -16.64 -18.91
CA GLY A 143 -33.06 -15.64 -19.13
C GLY A 143 -32.61 -14.18 -19.01
N ALA A 144 -31.32 -13.89 -18.84
CA ALA A 144 -30.79 -12.52 -18.83
C ALA A 144 -30.41 -12.02 -20.24
N SER A 145 -30.42 -12.87 -21.25
CA SER A 145 -30.08 -12.51 -22.64
C SER A 145 -30.94 -11.37 -23.20
N ASP A 146 -32.24 -11.39 -22.90
CA ASP A 146 -33.20 -10.40 -23.39
C ASP A 146 -33.06 -9.04 -22.70
N GLU A 147 -32.34 -8.99 -21.55
CA GLU A 147 -32.12 -7.80 -20.77
C GLU A 147 -30.89 -6.99 -21.26
N LEU A 148 -29.95 -7.59 -21.99
CA LEU A 148 -28.65 -7.02 -22.27
C LEU A 148 -28.69 -5.67 -23.00
N THR A 149 -29.49 -5.57 -24.06
CA THR A 149 -29.63 -4.31 -24.82
C THR A 149 -30.25 -3.20 -23.97
N ALA A 150 -31.20 -3.54 -23.10
CA ALA A 150 -31.82 -2.58 -22.20
C ALA A 150 -30.85 -2.21 -21.06
N MET A 151 -30.01 -3.16 -20.62
CA MET A 151 -28.96 -2.93 -19.62
C MET A 151 -27.90 -2.00 -20.15
N GLU A 152 -27.44 -2.16 -21.40
CA GLU A 152 -26.48 -1.21 -22.02
C GLU A 152 -27.02 0.21 -22.06
N ARG A 153 -28.27 0.39 -22.50
CA ARG A 153 -28.90 1.73 -22.52
C ARG A 153 -28.99 2.34 -21.12
N TRP A 154 -29.35 1.52 -20.14
CA TRP A 154 -29.44 2.00 -18.76
C TRP A 154 -28.05 2.40 -18.23
N THR A 155 -26.99 1.62 -18.50
CA THR A 155 -25.62 1.98 -18.10
C THR A 155 -25.14 3.24 -18.81
N ASP A 156 -25.39 3.40 -20.11
CA ASP A 156 -25.03 4.61 -20.86
C ASP A 156 -25.71 5.85 -20.24
N GLN A 157 -27.00 5.78 -19.93
CA GLN A 157 -27.73 6.89 -19.30
C GLN A 157 -27.18 7.22 -17.90
N GLN A 158 -26.83 6.22 -17.10
CA GLN A 158 -26.25 6.46 -15.77
C GLN A 158 -24.84 7.06 -15.85
N LEU A 159 -24.05 6.67 -16.85
CA LEU A 159 -22.71 7.21 -17.04
C LEU A 159 -22.76 8.67 -17.55
N GLU A 160 -23.75 9.04 -18.37
CA GLU A 160 -24.01 10.44 -18.74
C GLU A 160 -24.36 11.28 -17.51
N ASP A 161 -25.07 10.71 -16.52
CA ASP A 161 -25.39 11.35 -15.23
C ASP A 161 -24.20 11.39 -14.24
N GLY A 162 -23.03 10.83 -14.63
CA GLY A 162 -21.75 10.90 -13.92
C GLY A 162 -21.39 9.69 -13.06
N SER A 163 -22.31 8.76 -12.78
CA SER A 163 -21.99 7.52 -12.03
C SER A 163 -23.08 6.47 -12.08
N LEU A 164 -22.71 5.18 -12.01
CA LEU A 164 -23.65 4.06 -11.94
C LEU A 164 -24.37 4.02 -10.58
N ASN A 165 -25.64 4.42 -10.56
CA ASN A 165 -26.49 4.33 -9.36
C ASN A 165 -27.31 3.04 -9.35
N TRP A 166 -26.77 1.97 -8.79
CA TRP A 166 -27.42 0.66 -8.71
C TRP A 166 -28.77 0.66 -7.96
N ARG A 167 -29.07 1.70 -7.16
CA ARG A 167 -30.37 1.83 -6.48
C ARG A 167 -31.49 2.21 -7.44
N SER A 168 -31.15 2.79 -8.57
CA SER A 168 -32.12 3.16 -9.63
C SER A 168 -32.32 2.06 -10.69
N LEU A 169 -31.72 0.88 -10.49
CA LEU A 169 -31.82 -0.23 -11.44
C LEU A 169 -33.29 -0.72 -11.60
N PRO A 170 -33.83 -0.73 -12.82
CA PRO A 170 -35.18 -1.23 -13.06
C PRO A 170 -35.33 -2.70 -12.67
N PRO A 171 -36.44 -3.13 -12.05
CA PRO A 171 -36.63 -4.51 -11.61
C PRO A 171 -36.52 -5.56 -12.73
N GLN A 172 -36.84 -5.19 -13.97
CA GLN A 172 -36.71 -6.04 -15.14
C GLN A 172 -35.28 -6.30 -15.61
N LEU A 173 -34.29 -5.54 -15.11
CA LEU A 173 -32.87 -5.67 -15.41
C LEU A 173 -32.08 -6.28 -14.25
N GLN A 174 -32.74 -6.79 -13.24
CA GLN A 174 -32.09 -7.19 -11.99
C GLN A 174 -31.14 -8.36 -12.18
N ARG A 175 -31.43 -9.33 -13.06
CA ARG A 175 -30.57 -10.49 -13.30
C ARG A 175 -29.24 -10.11 -13.95
N SER A 176 -29.29 -9.32 -15.00
CA SER A 176 -28.09 -8.80 -15.68
C SER A 176 -27.37 -7.77 -14.81
N GLY A 177 -28.10 -6.94 -14.09
CA GLY A 177 -27.59 -5.93 -13.19
C GLY A 177 -26.84 -6.49 -11.99
N ASP A 178 -27.35 -7.53 -11.33
CA ASP A 178 -26.67 -8.16 -10.19
C ASP A 178 -25.34 -8.79 -10.60
N VAL A 179 -25.28 -9.41 -11.78
CA VAL A 179 -24.03 -9.97 -12.34
C VAL A 179 -23.04 -8.87 -12.65
N LEU A 180 -23.48 -7.81 -13.32
CA LEU A 180 -22.63 -6.70 -13.70
C LEU A 180 -22.15 -5.94 -12.46
N ARG A 181 -23.02 -5.66 -11.50
CA ARG A 181 -22.69 -5.04 -10.23
C ARG A 181 -21.66 -5.86 -9.44
N SER A 182 -21.92 -7.15 -9.26
CA SER A 182 -21.01 -8.05 -8.55
C SER A 182 -19.63 -8.09 -9.20
N ALA A 183 -19.58 -8.01 -10.54
CA ALA A 183 -18.32 -7.99 -11.27
C ALA A 183 -17.59 -6.65 -11.15
N LEU A 184 -18.30 -5.53 -11.13
CA LEU A 184 -17.72 -4.19 -10.97
C LEU A 184 -17.35 -3.87 -9.51
N ASP A 185 -18.06 -4.44 -8.54
CA ASP A 185 -17.78 -4.29 -7.10
C ASP A 185 -16.62 -5.21 -6.64
N HIS A 186 -16.27 -6.24 -7.42
CA HIS A 186 -15.14 -7.09 -7.07
C HIS A 186 -13.81 -6.43 -7.43
N PRO A 187 -12.86 -6.35 -6.46
CA PRO A 187 -11.53 -5.75 -6.67
C PRO A 187 -10.66 -6.51 -7.69
N SER A 188 -11.06 -7.71 -8.13
CA SER A 188 -10.46 -8.41 -9.26
C SER A 188 -10.63 -7.73 -10.63
N MET A 189 -11.33 -6.59 -10.66
CA MET A 189 -11.54 -5.73 -11.83
C MET A 189 -10.47 -4.67 -12.03
N SER A 190 -9.66 -4.38 -11.05
CA SER A 190 -8.42 -3.69 -11.35
C SER A 190 -7.58 -4.65 -12.19
N PRO A 191 -7.19 -4.30 -13.44
CA PRO A 191 -6.12 -5.02 -14.11
C PRO A 191 -5.03 -5.12 -13.05
N GLU A 192 -4.55 -6.35 -12.79
CA GLU A 192 -3.55 -6.62 -11.75
C GLU A 192 -2.60 -5.44 -11.73
N THR A 193 -2.70 -4.61 -10.70
CA THR A 193 -1.76 -3.50 -10.58
C THR A 193 -0.44 -4.20 -10.42
N PRO A 194 0.42 -4.23 -11.44
CA PRO A 194 1.66 -4.96 -11.33
C PRO A 194 2.38 -4.36 -10.15
N LEU A 195 2.42 -5.13 -9.09
CA LEU A 195 3.05 -4.76 -7.84
C LEU A 195 4.33 -5.56 -7.74
N VAL A 196 5.41 -4.85 -7.51
CA VAL A 196 6.69 -5.47 -7.20
C VAL A 196 6.83 -5.55 -5.70
N VAL A 197 6.93 -6.77 -5.16
CA VAL A 197 7.21 -7.06 -3.76
C VAL A 197 8.59 -7.66 -3.64
N HIS A 198 9.43 -7.15 -2.75
CA HIS A 198 10.73 -7.71 -2.44
C HIS A 198 11.00 -7.73 -0.94
N GLY A 199 11.71 -8.78 -0.45
CA GLY A 199 12.13 -8.86 0.94
C GLY A 199 11.07 -9.39 1.92
N LEU A 200 10.03 -10.10 1.46
CA LEU A 200 9.05 -10.75 2.34
C LEU A 200 9.72 -11.68 3.36
N SER A 201 10.75 -12.44 2.95
CA SER A 201 11.52 -13.31 3.83
C SER A 201 12.22 -12.57 4.97
N ARG A 202 12.60 -11.30 4.77
CA ARG A 202 13.19 -10.46 5.81
C ARG A 202 12.15 -10.06 6.86
N LEU A 203 10.94 -9.70 6.40
CA LEU A 203 9.84 -9.37 7.30
C LEU A 203 9.46 -10.57 8.17
N VAL A 204 9.31 -11.74 7.56
CA VAL A 204 9.00 -13.00 8.26
C VAL A 204 10.08 -13.42 9.28
N ALA A 205 11.34 -13.06 9.03
CA ALA A 205 12.45 -13.35 9.92
C ALA A 205 12.52 -12.44 11.17
N GLU A 206 11.73 -11.36 11.21
CA GLU A 206 11.71 -10.46 12.37
C GLU A 206 11.09 -11.15 13.60
N PRO A 207 11.61 -10.90 14.80
CA PRO A 207 11.15 -11.57 16.03
C PRO A 207 9.66 -11.40 16.33
N GLU A 208 9.07 -10.31 15.88
CA GLU A 208 7.65 -10.00 16.06
C GLU A 208 6.73 -10.96 15.32
N PHE A 209 7.21 -11.63 14.27
CA PHE A 209 6.42 -12.50 13.39
C PHE A 209 6.69 -14.00 13.62
N HIS A 210 7.19 -14.38 14.78
CA HIS A 210 7.40 -15.81 15.11
C HIS A 210 6.09 -16.57 15.38
N SER A 211 5.00 -15.85 15.67
CA SER A 211 3.67 -16.45 15.86
C SER A 211 2.97 -16.68 14.53
N THR A 212 2.56 -17.91 14.26
CA THR A 212 1.76 -18.24 13.07
C THR A 212 0.45 -17.46 13.00
N ALA A 213 -0.12 -17.08 14.15
CA ALA A 213 -1.35 -16.32 14.25
C ALA A 213 -1.21 -14.88 13.71
N GLU A 214 -0.03 -14.27 13.86
CA GLU A 214 0.27 -12.91 13.35
C GLU A 214 0.75 -12.94 11.91
N LEU A 215 1.49 -13.97 11.53
CA LEU A 215 2.09 -14.09 10.22
C LEU A 215 1.08 -14.47 9.13
N ARG A 216 0.15 -15.38 9.42
CA ARG A 216 -0.78 -15.90 8.43
C ARG A 216 -1.66 -14.82 7.79
N PRO A 217 -2.33 -13.92 8.53
CA PRO A 217 -3.12 -12.84 7.94
C PRO A 217 -2.31 -11.89 7.07
N LEU A 218 -1.04 -11.67 7.43
CA LEU A 218 -0.12 -10.83 6.65
C LEU A 218 0.25 -11.49 5.31
N LEU A 219 0.55 -12.79 5.32
CA LEU A 219 0.85 -13.52 4.08
C LEU A 219 -0.37 -13.59 3.18
N GLU A 220 -1.55 -13.91 3.71
CA GLU A 220 -2.81 -13.92 2.97
C GLU A 220 -3.10 -12.53 2.35
N LEU A 221 -2.86 -11.44 3.07
CA LEU A 221 -3.03 -10.08 2.53
C LEU A 221 -2.06 -9.81 1.37
N ILE A 222 -0.79 -10.22 1.50
CA ILE A 222 0.23 -9.98 0.46
C ILE A 222 -0.03 -10.86 -0.78
N ASP A 223 -0.51 -12.08 -0.60
CA ASP A 223 -0.80 -12.99 -1.70
C ASP A 223 -2.10 -12.64 -2.42
N ASP A 224 -3.17 -12.34 -1.67
CA ASP A 224 -4.50 -12.13 -2.24
C ASP A 224 -4.76 -10.66 -2.63
N GLN A 225 -4.30 -9.70 -1.83
CA GLN A 225 -4.60 -8.27 -1.98
C GLN A 225 -3.38 -7.38 -1.70
N PRO A 226 -2.26 -7.57 -2.40
CA PRO A 226 -1.02 -6.86 -2.10
C PRO A 226 -1.14 -5.34 -2.23
N CYS A 227 -2.02 -4.84 -3.10
CA CYS A 227 -2.28 -3.41 -3.24
C CYS A 227 -2.97 -2.79 -2.00
N ALA A 228 -3.61 -3.59 -1.16
CA ALA A 228 -4.24 -3.11 0.07
C ALA A 228 -3.22 -2.76 1.18
N VAL A 229 -1.94 -3.12 0.99
CA VAL A 229 -0.84 -2.73 1.87
C VAL A 229 -0.49 -1.25 1.74
N VAL A 230 -0.74 -0.65 0.58
CA VAL A 230 -0.46 0.75 0.30
C VAL A 230 -1.76 1.55 0.22
N SER A 231 -1.75 2.76 0.75
CA SER A 231 -2.89 3.68 0.63
C SER A 231 -2.78 4.48 -0.66
N ALA A 232 -3.89 4.60 -1.39
CA ALA A 232 -3.97 5.49 -2.56
C ALA A 232 -4.00 6.94 -2.08
N THR A 233 -2.83 7.53 -1.90
CA THR A 233 -2.67 8.93 -1.45
C THR A 233 -1.61 9.63 -2.27
N ASP A 234 -1.81 10.93 -2.51
CA ASP A 234 -0.85 11.80 -3.19
C ASP A 234 0.21 12.37 -2.25
N GLN A 235 0.19 12.00 -0.98
CA GLN A 235 1.09 12.49 0.05
C GLN A 235 1.89 11.36 0.66
N PRO A 236 3.18 11.60 0.99
CA PRO A 236 3.93 10.66 1.80
C PRO A 236 3.24 10.41 3.15
N GLY A 237 3.27 9.16 3.61
CA GLY A 237 2.62 8.78 4.85
C GLY A 237 3.37 7.71 5.62
N VAL A 238 3.09 7.66 6.91
CA VAL A 238 3.57 6.63 7.84
C VAL A 238 2.38 6.12 8.65
N TRP A 239 2.13 4.83 8.63
CA TRP A 239 1.11 4.15 9.43
C TRP A 239 1.81 3.24 10.45
N ILE A 240 1.41 3.32 11.69
CA ILE A 240 2.04 2.60 12.80
C ILE A 240 0.98 1.74 13.50
N GLY A 241 1.12 0.43 13.36
CA GLY A 241 0.22 -0.51 14.03
C GLY A 241 -1.23 -0.35 13.61
N GLU A 242 -2.10 -0.07 14.59
CA GLU A 242 -3.56 0.05 14.40
C GLU A 242 -4.01 1.26 13.55
N GLU A 243 -3.11 2.16 13.20
CA GLU A 243 -3.43 3.28 12.30
C GLU A 243 -3.67 2.80 10.86
N HIS A 244 -3.14 1.63 10.52
CA HIS A 244 -3.34 1.06 9.20
C HIS A 244 -4.74 0.43 9.08
N PRO A 245 -5.51 0.70 7.99
CA PRO A 245 -6.87 0.16 7.83
C PRO A 245 -6.91 -1.37 7.76
N GLN A 246 -5.83 -2.00 7.30
CA GLN A 246 -5.73 -3.46 7.22
C GLN A 246 -5.31 -4.06 8.56
N LYS A 247 -6.19 -4.87 9.16
CA LYS A 247 -5.93 -5.55 10.44
C LYS A 247 -4.69 -6.45 10.41
N ALA A 248 -4.37 -7.03 9.27
CA ALA A 248 -3.19 -7.87 9.07
C ALA A 248 -1.87 -7.10 9.28
N LEU A 249 -1.89 -5.77 9.21
CA LEU A 249 -0.71 -4.90 9.37
C LEU A 249 -0.61 -4.25 10.76
N GLN A 250 -1.47 -4.62 11.72
CA GLN A 250 -1.45 -4.03 13.08
C GLN A 250 -0.16 -4.29 13.87
N ALA A 251 0.59 -5.34 13.53
CA ALA A 251 1.91 -5.60 14.10
C ALA A 251 3.05 -4.91 13.33
N CYS A 252 2.73 -4.24 12.22
CA CYS A 252 3.68 -3.62 11.31
C CYS A 252 3.64 -2.09 11.37
N SER A 253 4.62 -1.49 10.73
CA SER A 253 4.54 -0.11 10.26
C SER A 253 4.76 -0.07 8.75
N VAL A 254 4.03 0.83 8.08
CA VAL A 254 4.14 1.09 6.64
C VAL A 254 4.61 2.51 6.44
N VAL A 255 5.66 2.70 5.66
CA VAL A 255 6.15 4.01 5.23
C VAL A 255 6.02 4.07 3.73
N GLN A 256 5.31 5.04 3.19
CA GLN A 256 5.11 5.17 1.74
C GLN A 256 5.29 6.59 1.22
N ALA A 257 5.59 6.70 -0.07
CA ALA A 257 5.54 7.95 -0.83
C ALA A 257 5.02 7.70 -2.23
N PRO A 258 4.19 8.60 -2.76
CA PRO A 258 3.72 8.54 -4.14
C PRO A 258 4.83 8.96 -5.11
N TYR A 259 4.76 8.44 -6.34
CA TYR A 259 5.51 8.92 -7.48
C TYR A 259 4.59 9.05 -8.69
N ARG A 260 4.92 9.94 -9.62
CA ARG A 260 4.10 10.25 -10.79
C ARG A 260 4.77 9.76 -12.07
N CYS A 261 3.95 9.45 -13.07
CA CYS A 261 4.42 9.04 -14.39
C CYS A 261 3.60 9.77 -15.45
N GLY A 262 4.01 10.95 -15.84
CA GLY A 262 3.35 11.76 -16.86
C GLY A 262 1.83 11.82 -16.65
N GLN A 263 1.09 11.42 -17.69
CA GLN A 263 -0.37 11.27 -17.65
C GLN A 263 -0.82 9.87 -17.18
N GLU A 264 0.10 8.93 -16.97
CA GLU A 264 -0.23 7.53 -16.59
C GLU A 264 -0.64 7.38 -15.12
N GLY A 265 -0.53 8.44 -14.31
CA GLY A 265 -1.07 8.45 -12.97
C GLY A 265 -0.02 8.35 -11.86
N VAL A 266 -0.48 7.89 -10.69
CA VAL A 266 0.31 7.84 -9.45
C VAL A 266 0.61 6.41 -9.06
N GLY A 267 1.89 6.10 -8.86
CA GLY A 267 2.34 4.88 -8.21
C GLY A 267 2.76 5.13 -6.77
N GLN A 268 2.98 4.06 -6.01
CA GLN A 268 3.41 4.12 -4.62
C GLN A 268 4.72 3.36 -4.43
N VAL A 269 5.62 3.91 -3.67
CA VAL A 269 6.80 3.24 -3.12
C VAL A 269 6.57 3.07 -1.64
N ALA A 270 6.67 1.85 -1.13
CA ALA A 270 6.44 1.58 0.28
C ALA A 270 7.47 0.64 0.89
N LEU A 271 7.65 0.77 2.19
CA LEU A 271 8.39 -0.14 3.05
C LEU A 271 7.47 -0.64 4.16
N VAL A 272 7.54 -1.93 4.43
CA VAL A 272 6.83 -2.58 5.53
C VAL A 272 7.84 -3.24 6.45
N GLY A 273 7.69 -3.03 7.73
CA GLY A 273 8.56 -3.60 8.76
C GLY A 273 7.92 -3.60 10.13
N PRO A 274 8.64 -4.08 11.16
CA PRO A 274 8.17 -4.04 12.53
C PRO A 274 8.02 -2.59 13.03
N MET A 275 7.16 -2.35 14.01
CA MET A 275 6.96 -1.00 14.57
C MET A 275 8.26 -0.34 15.08
N ARG A 276 9.27 -1.12 15.44
CA ARG A 276 10.59 -0.64 15.88
C ARG A 276 11.57 -0.29 14.76
N MET A 277 11.10 -0.15 13.52
CA MET A 277 11.99 0.14 12.38
C MET A 277 12.72 1.50 12.51
N ALA A 278 13.76 1.69 11.70
CA ALA A 278 14.50 2.95 11.60
C ALA A 278 13.74 3.96 10.72
N TYR A 279 12.73 4.62 11.26
CA TYR A 279 11.80 5.51 10.53
C TYR A 279 12.50 6.60 9.72
N ALA A 280 13.53 7.26 10.26
CA ALA A 280 14.27 8.31 9.55
C ALA A 280 14.89 7.77 8.25
N THR A 281 15.53 6.61 8.33
CA THR A 281 16.13 5.94 7.17
C THR A 281 15.06 5.45 6.19
N ALA A 282 13.99 4.80 6.70
CA ALA A 282 12.89 4.28 5.88
C ALA A 282 12.18 5.41 5.12
N HIS A 283 11.80 6.48 5.81
CA HIS A 283 11.13 7.63 5.22
C HIS A 283 11.97 8.31 4.14
N ALA A 284 13.25 8.57 4.44
CA ALA A 284 14.15 9.18 3.48
C ALA A 284 14.42 8.28 2.27
N ALA A 285 14.57 6.96 2.47
CA ALA A 285 14.79 6.02 1.38
C ALA A 285 13.58 5.92 0.44
N VAL A 286 12.37 5.81 0.99
CA VAL A 286 11.13 5.80 0.20
C VAL A 286 10.97 7.06 -0.61
N GLN A 287 11.17 8.25 -0.01
CA GLN A 287 11.09 9.53 -0.71
C GLN A 287 12.16 9.69 -1.80
N ARG A 288 13.36 9.15 -1.59
CA ARG A 288 14.42 9.20 -2.61
C ARG A 288 14.10 8.33 -3.81
N VAL A 289 13.60 7.11 -3.58
CA VAL A 289 13.18 6.21 -4.67
C VAL A 289 11.99 6.81 -5.42
N ALA A 290 10.98 7.34 -4.72
CA ALA A 290 9.83 7.98 -5.34
C ALA A 290 10.25 9.16 -6.22
N ARG A 291 11.09 10.07 -5.71
CA ARG A 291 11.65 11.19 -6.51
C ARG A 291 12.48 10.72 -7.71
N HIS A 292 13.24 9.64 -7.56
CA HIS A 292 14.02 9.09 -8.67
C HIS A 292 13.11 8.55 -9.77
N LEU A 293 12.02 7.89 -9.41
CA LEU A 293 10.98 7.46 -10.35
C LEU A 293 10.31 8.67 -11.04
N ASP A 294 9.96 9.71 -10.30
CA ASP A 294 9.43 10.95 -10.87
C ASP A 294 10.36 11.54 -11.96
N LEU A 295 11.66 11.56 -11.69
CA LEU A 295 12.66 12.10 -12.63
C LEU A 295 12.89 11.22 -13.86
N LEU A 296 12.70 9.92 -13.74
CA LEU A 296 12.91 8.98 -14.85
C LEU A 296 11.67 8.84 -15.76
N LEU A 297 10.48 9.08 -15.20
CA LEU A 297 9.21 8.80 -15.86
C LEU A 297 8.52 10.09 -16.39
N ASN A 298 9.02 11.29 -16.04
CA ASN A 298 8.57 12.59 -16.52
C ASN A 298 9.69 13.31 -17.27
#